data_ad220c5f98dbb05f3b401617f15dad32
#
_entry.id   ad220c5f98dbb05f3b401617f15dad32
#
_cell.length_a   1.000
_cell.length_b   1.000
_cell.length_c   1.000
_cell.angle_alpha   90.00
_cell.angle_beta   90.00
_cell.angle_gamma   90.00
#
_symmetry.space_group_name_H-M   'P 1'
#
loop_
_entity.id
_entity.type
_entity.pdbx_description
1 polymer ?
#
loop_
_entity_poly.entity_id
_entity_poly.type
_entity_poly.pdbx_seq_one_letter_code
_entity_poly.pdbx_strand_id
1 'polypeptide(L)'
;MNRRNFIKFSSALSITSITGLYLPNAVFAENDILNSSLAGKIFYTENNPGRWAKKVNGHLPTFFKENNTLEVTTGHEMNGYKHYIIKHMLFDEDFNVVNETMFDPENDAPVTTHNISKLKNRIYALSLCNKHDAWLNVLKV
;
A
#
# COMPACT_ATOMS: atom_id res chain seq x y z
N MET A 1 -11.25 -13.70 -37.83
CA MET A 1 -10.16 -14.55 -37.35
C MET A 1 -10.67 -15.38 -36.18
N ASN A 2 -10.79 -16.69 -36.36
CA ASN A 2 -11.53 -17.57 -35.45
C ASN A 2 -10.59 -18.06 -34.34
N ARG A 3 -10.99 -17.99 -33.07
CA ARG A 3 -10.20 -18.34 -31.87
C ARG A 3 -9.60 -19.77 -31.90
N ARG A 4 -10.10 -20.64 -32.77
CA ARG A 4 -9.60 -22.03 -32.93
C ARG A 4 -8.29 -22.13 -33.70
N ASN A 5 -7.86 -21.11 -34.45
CA ASN A 5 -6.62 -21.16 -35.23
C ASN A 5 -5.39 -20.66 -34.46
N PHE A 6 -5.56 -20.07 -33.28
CA PHE A 6 -4.44 -19.60 -32.45
C PHE A 6 -3.70 -20.74 -31.74
N ILE A 7 -4.39 -21.85 -31.48
CA ILE A 7 -3.81 -22.98 -30.71
C ILE A 7 -2.96 -23.92 -31.59
N LYS A 8 -3.05 -23.84 -32.91
CA LYS A 8 -2.32 -24.73 -33.82
C LYS A 8 -0.92 -24.27 -34.23
N PHE A 9 -0.48 -23.13 -33.76
CA PHE A 9 0.86 -22.58 -34.13
C PHE A 9 1.95 -22.80 -33.06
N SER A 10 1.67 -23.56 -32.00
CA SER A 10 2.62 -23.73 -30.87
C SER A 10 3.35 -25.07 -30.82
N SER A 11 3.43 -25.81 -31.94
CA SER A 11 4.13 -27.10 -31.93
C SER A 11 5.01 -27.29 -33.15
N ALA A 12 6.07 -26.51 -33.25
CA ALA A 12 7.30 -26.84 -33.96
C ALA A 12 8.39 -25.80 -33.68
N LEU A 13 9.10 -25.92 -32.58
CA LEU A 13 10.45 -25.37 -32.49
C LEU A 13 11.33 -26.40 -31.79
N SER A 14 12.15 -27.01 -32.59
CA SER A 14 13.22 -27.93 -32.31
C SER A 14 14.21 -27.36 -31.28
N ILE A 15 14.56 -28.20 -30.33
CA ILE A 15 15.60 -27.97 -29.33
C ILE A 15 16.94 -27.86 -30.03
N THR A 16 17.49 -26.67 -30.12
CA THR A 16 18.91 -26.47 -30.34
C THR A 16 19.54 -26.06 -29.01
N SER A 17 20.48 -26.85 -28.56
CA SER A 17 21.30 -26.65 -27.36
C SER A 17 21.89 -25.23 -27.37
N ILE A 18 21.45 -24.39 -26.46
CA ILE A 18 22.06 -23.07 -26.22
C ILE A 18 22.86 -23.17 -24.94
N THR A 19 24.16 -23.19 -25.11
CA THR A 19 25.18 -22.88 -24.11
C THR A 19 24.73 -21.66 -23.30
N GLY A 20 24.80 -21.80 -21.96
CA GLY A 20 24.40 -20.87 -20.93
C GLY A 20 24.44 -19.39 -21.27
N LEU A 21 23.32 -18.83 -21.56
CA LEU A 21 23.06 -17.44 -21.31
C LEU A 21 22.77 -17.30 -19.81
N TYR A 22 23.79 -16.83 -19.08
CA TYR A 22 23.58 -16.21 -17.80
C TYR A 22 22.65 -15.00 -18.05
N LEU A 23 21.36 -15.20 -17.85
CA LEU A 23 20.48 -14.07 -17.60
C LEU A 23 20.99 -13.46 -16.28
N PRO A 24 21.40 -12.19 -16.25
CA PRO A 24 21.65 -11.55 -14.99
C PRO A 24 20.38 -11.76 -14.19
N ASN A 25 20.51 -12.31 -12.96
CA ASN A 25 19.45 -12.25 -12.00
C ASN A 25 18.94 -10.81 -12.06
N ALA A 26 17.75 -10.62 -12.62
CA ALA A 26 17.06 -9.38 -12.41
C ALA A 26 17.00 -9.26 -10.89
N VAL A 27 17.87 -8.45 -10.32
CA VAL A 27 17.71 -7.94 -8.98
C VAL A 27 16.40 -7.19 -9.10
N PHE A 28 15.32 -7.86 -8.76
CA PHE A 28 14.08 -7.17 -8.46
C PHE A 28 14.49 -6.25 -7.32
N ALA A 29 14.81 -5.01 -7.67
CA ALA A 29 14.87 -3.94 -6.71
C ALA A 29 13.58 -4.11 -5.92
N GLU A 30 13.73 -4.40 -4.64
CA GLU A 30 12.65 -4.57 -3.69
C GLU A 30 11.58 -3.56 -4.07
N ASN A 31 10.44 -4.05 -4.61
CA ASN A 31 9.42 -3.18 -5.18
C ASN A 31 8.87 -2.33 -4.06
N ASP A 32 9.52 -1.20 -3.83
CA ASP A 32 9.04 -0.21 -2.88
C ASP A 32 7.77 0.40 -3.46
N ILE A 33 6.63 -0.15 -3.04
CA ILE A 33 5.31 0.32 -3.46
C ILE A 33 5.18 1.84 -3.32
N LEU A 34 5.82 2.44 -2.31
CA LEU A 34 5.76 3.88 -2.04
C LEU A 34 6.41 4.72 -3.14
N ASN A 35 7.30 4.12 -3.94
CA ASN A 35 7.98 4.74 -5.07
C ASN A 35 7.55 4.13 -6.42
N SER A 36 6.49 3.33 -6.42
CA SER A 36 5.94 2.75 -7.65
C SER A 36 5.30 3.81 -8.55
N SER A 37 5.03 3.43 -9.80
CA SER A 37 4.31 4.30 -10.75
C SER A 37 2.86 4.62 -10.34
N LEU A 38 2.33 3.94 -9.32
CA LEU A 38 0.99 4.15 -8.77
C LEU A 38 0.99 5.21 -7.66
N ALA A 39 2.14 5.42 -6.99
CA ALA A 39 2.29 6.43 -5.96
C ALA A 39 2.14 7.84 -6.55
N GLY A 40 1.36 8.67 -5.89
CA GLY A 40 0.98 10.01 -6.37
C GLY A 40 -0.15 10.02 -7.43
N LYS A 41 -0.74 8.85 -7.72
CA LYS A 41 -1.82 8.68 -8.71
C LYS A 41 -3.02 7.91 -8.16
N ILE A 42 -2.80 6.69 -7.65
CA ILE A 42 -3.85 5.82 -7.12
C ILE A 42 -3.89 5.91 -5.59
N PHE A 43 -2.73 5.97 -4.97
CA PHE A 43 -2.55 6.30 -3.56
C PHE A 43 -1.44 7.34 -3.43
N TYR A 44 -1.36 7.98 -2.28
CA TYR A 44 -0.44 9.08 -2.03
C TYR A 44 0.48 8.75 -0.86
N THR A 45 1.71 9.25 -0.91
CA THR A 45 2.73 9.06 0.12
C THR A 45 3.40 10.40 0.44
N GLU A 46 4.24 10.43 1.45
CA GLU A 46 5.00 11.62 1.80
C GLU A 46 5.83 12.13 0.61
N ASN A 47 6.55 11.23 -0.06
CA ASN A 47 7.43 11.57 -1.18
C ASN A 47 6.71 11.70 -2.52
N ASN A 48 5.53 11.11 -2.66
CA ASN A 48 4.71 11.13 -3.87
C ASN A 48 3.28 11.62 -3.56
N PRO A 49 3.10 12.87 -3.13
CA PRO A 49 1.80 13.39 -2.73
C PRO A 49 0.92 13.80 -3.92
N GLY A 50 1.44 13.77 -5.16
CA GLY A 50 0.71 14.06 -6.37
C GLY A 50 -0.09 15.36 -6.31
N ARG A 51 -1.36 15.30 -6.70
CA ARG A 51 -2.30 16.43 -6.65
C ARG A 51 -2.61 16.94 -5.23
N TRP A 52 -2.27 16.18 -4.22
CA TRP A 52 -2.54 16.49 -2.81
C TRP A 52 -1.32 16.98 -2.02
N ALA A 53 -0.31 17.56 -2.68
CA ALA A 53 0.94 18.00 -2.05
C ALA A 53 0.77 18.88 -0.79
N LYS A 54 -0.31 19.66 -0.71
CA LYS A 54 -0.63 20.51 0.45
C LYS A 54 -1.39 19.76 1.56
N LYS A 55 -1.66 18.47 1.40
CA LYS A 55 -2.51 17.69 2.29
C LYS A 55 -1.76 16.62 3.10
N VAL A 56 -0.47 16.45 2.89
CA VAL A 56 0.37 15.42 3.52
C VAL A 56 0.19 15.38 5.04
N ASN A 57 0.40 16.49 5.72
CA ASN A 57 0.39 16.54 7.20
C ASN A 57 -0.95 16.14 7.84
N GLY A 58 -2.07 16.35 7.14
CA GLY A 58 -3.39 16.02 7.65
C GLY A 58 -3.94 14.67 7.17
N HIS A 59 -3.21 13.93 6.34
CA HIS A 59 -3.76 12.74 5.69
C HIS A 59 -2.85 11.53 5.74
N LEU A 60 -1.50 11.76 5.79
CA LEU A 60 -0.54 10.66 5.91
C LEU A 60 -0.69 10.02 7.29
N PRO A 61 -0.91 8.69 7.39
CA PRO A 61 -0.92 8.04 8.69
C PRO A 61 0.48 8.06 9.30
N THR A 62 0.55 8.36 10.58
CA THR A 62 1.78 8.39 11.37
C THR A 62 1.77 7.26 12.39
N PHE A 63 2.93 6.90 12.90
CA PHE A 63 3.13 5.75 13.77
C PHE A 63 3.72 6.16 15.10
N PHE A 64 3.17 5.62 16.19
CA PHE A 64 3.80 5.59 17.50
C PHE A 64 3.92 4.14 17.94
N LYS A 65 5.15 3.64 18.14
CA LYS A 65 5.43 2.25 18.51
C LYS A 65 6.00 2.21 19.91
N GLU A 66 5.36 1.41 20.76
CA GLU A 66 5.88 1.07 22.08
C GLU A 66 5.83 -0.46 22.27
N ASN A 67 6.98 -1.09 22.45
CA ASN A 67 7.09 -2.55 22.53
C ASN A 67 6.42 -3.26 21.33
N ASN A 68 5.38 -4.04 21.61
CA ASN A 68 4.57 -4.76 20.62
C ASN A 68 3.26 -4.05 20.29
N THR A 69 3.10 -2.82 20.72
CA THR A 69 1.93 -2.00 20.44
C THR A 69 2.28 -0.93 19.41
N LEU A 70 1.45 -0.81 18.39
CA LEU A 70 1.52 0.21 17.36
C LEU A 70 0.25 1.04 17.38
N GLU A 71 0.39 2.34 17.57
CA GLU A 71 -0.66 3.31 17.32
C GLU A 71 -0.47 3.92 15.93
N VAL A 72 -1.56 3.96 15.18
CA VAL A 72 -1.63 4.62 13.87
C VAL A 72 -2.57 5.80 14.00
N THR A 73 -2.08 6.98 13.70
CA THR A 73 -2.84 8.23 13.79
C THR A 73 -2.82 8.98 12.48
N THR A 74 -3.98 9.46 12.02
CA THR A 74 -4.07 10.45 10.96
C THR A 74 -4.47 11.79 11.55
N GLY A 75 -3.63 12.82 11.38
CA GLY A 75 -3.84 14.16 11.97
C GLY A 75 -4.94 14.97 11.26
N HIS A 76 -6.08 14.34 11.01
CA HIS A 76 -7.19 14.88 10.22
C HIS A 76 -8.36 15.26 11.12
N GLU A 77 -9.00 16.39 10.82
CA GLU A 77 -10.26 16.75 11.47
C GLU A 77 -11.39 15.83 11.02
N MET A 78 -12.20 15.37 11.97
CA MET A 78 -13.41 14.60 11.71
C MET A 78 -14.60 15.57 11.67
N ASN A 79 -14.95 16.04 10.48
CA ASN A 79 -16.01 17.04 10.28
C ASN A 79 -17.29 16.38 9.79
N GLY A 80 -17.84 15.46 10.60
CA GLY A 80 -18.98 14.65 10.24
C GLY A 80 -18.80 13.96 8.89
N TYR A 81 -19.86 13.50 8.27
CA TYR A 81 -19.84 12.86 6.95
C TYR A 81 -19.42 13.79 5.79
N LYS A 82 -19.28 15.07 6.07
CA LYS A 82 -18.87 16.06 5.07
C LYS A 82 -17.39 15.91 4.69
N HIS A 83 -16.51 15.71 5.67
CA HIS A 83 -15.08 15.57 5.45
C HIS A 83 -14.42 14.81 6.61
N TYR A 84 -13.97 13.59 6.37
CA TYR A 84 -13.45 12.71 7.42
C TYR A 84 -12.55 11.61 6.88
N ILE A 85 -11.83 10.96 7.76
CA ILE A 85 -11.14 9.70 7.48
C ILE A 85 -12.15 8.56 7.62
N ILE A 86 -12.36 7.85 6.52
CA ILE A 86 -13.33 6.74 6.42
C ILE A 86 -12.81 5.54 7.21
N LYS A 87 -11.52 5.20 7.04
CA LYS A 87 -10.91 4.03 7.65
C LYS A 87 -9.41 4.07 7.71
N HIS A 88 -8.87 3.24 8.61
CA HIS A 88 -7.50 2.76 8.55
C HIS A 88 -7.47 1.30 8.13
N MET A 89 -6.44 0.92 7.36
CA MET A 89 -6.06 -0.46 7.08
C MET A 89 -4.61 -0.67 7.46
N LEU A 90 -4.33 -1.78 8.14
CA LEU A 90 -2.97 -2.22 8.45
C LEU A 90 -2.64 -3.45 7.61
N PHE A 91 -1.44 -3.48 7.03
CA PHE A 91 -0.95 -4.57 6.22
C PHE A 91 0.42 -5.06 6.74
N ASP A 92 0.68 -6.34 6.56
CA ASP A 92 2.02 -6.91 6.73
C ASP A 92 2.94 -6.58 5.55
N GLU A 93 4.16 -7.13 5.57
CA GLU A 93 5.16 -6.91 4.53
C GLU A 93 4.75 -7.43 3.14
N ASP A 94 3.87 -8.41 3.07
CA ASP A 94 3.34 -9.02 1.84
C ASP A 94 2.01 -8.40 1.39
N PHE A 95 1.58 -7.31 2.02
CA PHE A 95 0.29 -6.63 1.80
C PHE A 95 -0.94 -7.47 2.14
N ASN A 96 -0.82 -8.49 3.00
CA ASN A 96 -2.00 -9.11 3.59
C ASN A 96 -2.63 -8.15 4.60
N VAL A 97 -3.96 -8.06 4.56
CA VAL A 97 -4.70 -7.22 5.51
C VAL A 97 -4.60 -7.83 6.91
N VAL A 98 -4.00 -7.09 7.82
CA VAL A 98 -3.89 -7.46 9.24
C VAL A 98 -5.10 -6.95 10.03
N ASN A 99 -5.50 -5.72 9.74
CA ASN A 99 -6.64 -5.09 10.40
C ASN A 99 -7.27 -4.04 9.50
N GLU A 100 -8.57 -3.85 9.65
CA GLU A 100 -9.34 -2.76 9.05
C GLU A 100 -10.27 -2.17 10.10
N THR A 101 -10.24 -0.85 10.27
CA THR A 101 -11.08 -0.11 11.20
C THR A 101 -11.81 1.00 10.45
N MET A 102 -13.14 0.95 10.45
CA MET A 102 -14.00 2.01 9.93
C MET A 102 -14.27 3.03 11.05
N PHE A 103 -14.32 4.31 10.71
CA PHE A 103 -14.59 5.38 11.66
C PHE A 103 -15.99 5.95 11.50
N ASP A 104 -16.63 6.23 12.63
CA ASP A 104 -17.79 7.09 12.70
C ASP A 104 -17.31 8.56 12.81
N PRO A 105 -17.55 9.40 11.79
CA PRO A 105 -17.04 10.77 11.78
C PRO A 105 -17.62 11.68 12.85
N GLU A 106 -18.68 11.26 13.53
CA GLU A 106 -19.32 12.05 14.59
C GLU A 106 -18.81 11.68 15.99
N ASN A 107 -18.27 10.45 16.16
CA ASN A 107 -17.91 9.93 17.46
C ASN A 107 -16.45 9.47 17.58
N ASP A 108 -15.76 9.19 16.45
CA ASP A 108 -14.42 8.65 16.45
C ASP A 108 -13.35 9.69 16.12
N ALA A 109 -12.16 9.48 16.66
CA ALA A 109 -10.93 10.07 16.16
C ALA A 109 -10.22 9.07 15.23
N PRO A 110 -9.47 9.53 14.21
CA PRO A 110 -8.77 8.64 13.29
C PRO A 110 -7.47 8.10 13.91
N VAL A 111 -7.64 7.29 14.94
CA VAL A 111 -6.57 6.65 15.72
C VAL A 111 -6.93 5.18 15.91
N THR A 112 -5.97 4.29 15.64
CA THR A 112 -6.12 2.85 15.85
C THR A 112 -4.91 2.27 16.57
N THR A 113 -5.13 1.27 17.41
CA THR A 113 -4.06 0.60 18.17
C THR A 113 -4.04 -0.88 17.83
N HIS A 114 -2.85 -1.41 17.57
CA HIS A 114 -2.65 -2.76 17.08
C HIS A 114 -1.57 -3.49 17.88
N ASN A 115 -1.75 -4.79 18.12
CA ASN A 115 -0.67 -5.66 18.57
C ASN A 115 0.11 -6.17 17.35
N ILE A 116 1.38 -5.83 17.28
CA ILE A 116 2.27 -6.14 16.16
C ILE A 116 3.32 -7.22 16.47
N SER A 117 3.16 -7.97 17.56
CA SER A 117 4.12 -8.98 18.02
C SER A 117 4.44 -10.08 17.00
N LYS A 118 3.53 -10.30 16.04
CA LYS A 118 3.67 -11.30 14.96
C LYS A 118 4.11 -10.70 13.63
N LEU A 119 4.19 -9.38 13.53
CA LEU A 119 4.59 -8.68 12.31
C LEU A 119 6.09 -8.47 12.29
N LYS A 120 6.68 -8.49 11.10
CA LYS A 120 8.13 -8.42 10.88
C LYS A 120 8.44 -7.48 9.72
N ASN A 121 9.66 -6.98 9.71
CA ASN A 121 10.26 -6.18 8.64
C ASN A 121 9.52 -4.88 8.36
N ARG A 122 8.36 -4.94 7.71
CA ARG A 122 7.59 -3.76 7.31
C ARG A 122 6.12 -3.90 7.66
N ILE A 123 5.57 -2.82 8.14
CA ILE A 123 4.13 -2.68 8.40
C ILE A 123 3.67 -1.46 7.62
N TYR A 124 2.64 -1.63 6.81
CA TYR A 124 2.04 -0.54 6.06
C TYR A 124 0.72 -0.13 6.69
N ALA A 125 0.49 1.18 6.75
CA ALA A 125 -0.81 1.71 7.13
C ALA A 125 -1.38 2.58 6.02
N LEU A 126 -2.66 2.36 5.72
CA LEU A 126 -3.43 3.16 4.79
C LEU A 126 -4.49 3.95 5.56
N SER A 127 -4.56 5.24 5.28
CA SER A 127 -5.61 6.15 5.72
C SER A 127 -6.43 6.57 4.51
N LEU A 128 -7.74 6.39 4.55
CA LEU A 128 -8.65 6.74 3.46
C LEU A 128 -9.52 7.93 3.85
N CYS A 129 -9.33 9.07 3.17
CA CYS A 129 -10.18 10.25 3.31
C CYS A 129 -11.28 10.24 2.24
N ASN A 130 -12.49 10.67 2.59
CA ASN A 130 -13.62 10.73 1.64
C ASN A 130 -13.45 11.78 0.54
N LYS A 131 -12.50 12.73 0.69
CA LYS A 131 -12.25 13.80 -0.30
C LYS A 131 -10.86 13.78 -0.90
N HIS A 132 -9.86 13.23 -0.17
CA HIS A 132 -8.46 13.33 -0.56
C HIS A 132 -7.80 11.97 -0.75
N ASP A 133 -8.60 10.97 -1.08
CA ASP A 133 -8.17 9.62 -1.47
C ASP A 133 -7.40 8.83 -0.38
N ALA A 134 -6.61 7.86 -0.83
CA ALA A 134 -5.88 6.92 0.01
C ALA A 134 -4.43 7.37 0.22
N TRP A 135 -3.97 7.33 1.47
CA TRP A 135 -2.63 7.70 1.89
C TRP A 135 -1.94 6.52 2.54
N LEU A 136 -0.77 6.16 2.04
CA LEU A 136 -0.01 5.00 2.47
C LEU A 136 1.31 5.44 3.10
N ASN A 137 1.63 4.87 4.27
CA ASN A 137 2.90 5.02 4.94
C ASN A 137 3.44 3.67 5.40
N VAL A 138 4.73 3.59 5.70
CA VAL A 138 5.42 2.37 6.13
C VAL A 138 6.22 2.59 7.40
N LEU A 139 6.16 1.62 8.30
CA LEU A 139 7.04 1.49 9.46
C LEU A 139 7.96 0.29 9.25
N LYS A 140 9.25 0.46 9.46
CA LYS A 140 10.22 -0.66 9.58
C LYS A 140 10.30 -1.09 11.04
N VAL A 141 10.09 -2.37 11.32
CA VAL A 141 10.07 -2.97 12.66
C VAL A 141 11.22 -3.96 12.84
#